data_8a75fbf9f11a521342c4e313939cc708
#
_entry.id   8a75fbf9f11a521342c4e313939cc708
#
_cell.length_a   1.000
_cell.length_b   1.000
_cell.length_c   1.000
_cell.angle_alpha   90.00
_cell.angle_beta   90.00
_cell.angle_gamma   90.00
#
_symmetry.space_group_name_H-M   'P 1'
#
loop_
_entity.id
_entity.type
_entity.pdbx_description
1 polymer ?
#
loop_
_entity_poly.entity_id
_entity_poly.type
_entity_poly.pdbx_seq_one_letter_code
_entity_poly.pdbx_strand_id
1 'polypeptide(L)'
;MTDDGLNDRNYESSLMQIDNNNTEFYDYEIAVIGAGGIGSNLLNALVPALHRGKLRESLGRVRIRVYDSDRVDESNLAHQKFNYDDIGSYKVTAIEVNLMQFTNEGLTLEACPWDIRDSVDMIPADITIVAVDSAEARRVVHASDTVFLDLRCLGDSFIALDTSVDSDFVSKMTPDQKSQSCQYDGAIESGNIQFGYLIAAAHGAQWTLQTLRWGTGQDQAMPPPPQSASITLGTLGRMPEAESELQPQGCIKPQRHQSRLVSMYIETNDYDAPLIKQHVASLVEDGKLQQVWSIGDQLEREISILVDADGKMFVDVGESGEVRMAPPEGAIAPFQQWIHTHPRDPYWSKTDKDTLACFAGLLVEATVLGESQYLVTQYYEGTTSSLGSGPLSNWSSETTLPYTRGGGLQ
;
A
#
# COMPACT_ATOMS: atom_id res chain seq x y z
N MET A 1 11.27 31.55 9.16
CA MET A 1 12.46 30.83 9.65
C MET A 1 11.98 29.94 10.77
N THR A 2 11.47 28.80 10.44
CA THR A 2 11.00 27.73 11.35
C THR A 2 11.70 26.46 10.91
N ASP A 3 12.25 25.83 11.89
CA ASP A 3 13.26 24.80 11.91
C ASP A 3 12.65 23.45 11.44
N ASP A 4 12.98 23.00 10.22
CA ASP A 4 12.59 21.70 9.66
C ASP A 4 13.58 20.57 10.03
N GLY A 5 14.19 20.65 11.21
CA GLY A 5 15.39 19.89 11.57
C GLY A 5 15.19 18.51 12.18
N LEU A 6 14.00 17.86 12.14
CA LEU A 6 13.77 16.60 12.89
C LEU A 6 13.68 15.33 12.02
N ASN A 7 13.39 15.44 10.74
CA ASN A 7 13.34 14.27 9.85
C ASN A 7 14.71 13.85 9.30
N ASP A 8 15.68 14.78 9.28
CA ASP A 8 17.05 14.48 8.82
C ASP A 8 17.83 13.55 9.76
N ARG A 9 17.48 13.50 11.05
CA ARG A 9 18.31 12.80 12.05
C ARG A 9 18.28 11.28 11.95
N ASN A 10 17.17 10.69 11.52
CA ASN A 10 17.08 9.22 11.43
C ASN A 10 17.76 8.68 10.17
N TYR A 11 17.70 9.41 9.06
CA TYR A 11 18.46 9.05 7.85
C TYR A 11 19.96 9.32 8.04
N GLU A 12 20.33 10.43 8.67
CA GLU A 12 21.73 10.78 8.91
C GLU A 12 22.43 9.82 9.89
N SER A 13 21.73 9.34 10.93
CA SER A 13 22.36 8.51 11.95
C SER A 13 22.68 7.07 11.50
N SER A 14 21.93 6.55 10.52
CA SER A 14 22.17 5.20 9.98
C SER A 14 23.16 5.16 8.81
N LEU A 15 23.33 6.29 8.10
CA LEU A 15 24.24 6.39 6.94
C LEU A 15 25.49 7.23 7.21
N MET A 16 25.56 7.95 8.32
CA MET A 16 26.73 8.79 8.70
C MET A 16 27.70 8.09 9.66
N GLN A 17 28.39 7.07 9.20
CA GLN A 17 29.75 6.80 9.66
C GLN A 17 30.71 6.86 8.46
N ILE A 18 30.68 7.98 7.74
CA ILE A 18 31.72 8.28 6.75
C ILE A 18 32.76 9.15 7.42
N ASP A 19 33.80 8.52 7.92
CA ASP A 19 35.00 9.22 8.41
C ASP A 19 35.78 9.74 7.19
N ASN A 20 35.79 11.05 6.99
CA ASN A 20 36.38 11.75 5.84
C ASN A 20 37.89 11.66 5.70
N ASN A 21 38.59 10.77 6.45
CA ASN A 21 40.03 10.72 6.48
C ASN A 21 40.66 9.35 6.16
N ASN A 22 39.88 8.35 5.72
CA ASN A 22 40.48 7.07 5.34
C ASN A 22 39.98 6.61 3.99
N THR A 23 40.86 6.43 3.02
CA THR A 23 40.61 5.85 1.71
C THR A 23 40.35 4.33 1.76
N GLU A 24 39.73 3.84 2.79
CA GLU A 24 39.25 2.47 2.86
C GLU A 24 37.93 2.34 2.10
N PHE A 25 37.89 1.37 1.19
CA PHE A 25 36.74 1.05 0.36
C PHE A 25 35.54 0.70 1.23
N TYR A 26 34.48 1.51 1.17
CA TYR A 26 33.23 1.15 1.83
C TYR A 26 32.54 0.04 1.02
N ASP A 27 32.27 -1.09 1.66
CA ASP A 27 31.43 -2.12 1.12
C ASP A 27 29.98 -1.85 1.56
N TYR A 28 29.10 -1.58 0.60
CA TYR A 28 27.66 -1.49 0.87
C TYR A 28 27.04 -2.88 0.82
N GLU A 29 26.33 -3.23 1.87
CA GLU A 29 25.57 -4.47 1.98
C GLU A 29 24.07 -4.18 1.76
N ILE A 30 23.47 -4.82 0.78
CA ILE A 30 22.04 -4.73 0.47
C ILE A 30 21.45 -6.13 0.65
N ALA A 31 20.43 -6.25 1.49
CA ALA A 31 19.66 -7.48 1.63
C ALA A 31 18.34 -7.34 0.86
N VAL A 32 17.99 -8.34 0.07
CA VAL A 32 16.68 -8.46 -0.58
C VAL A 32 16.05 -9.76 -0.09
N ILE A 33 14.97 -9.64 0.67
CA ILE A 33 14.28 -10.76 1.27
C ILE A 33 13.02 -11.04 0.44
N GLY A 34 13.02 -12.18 -0.25
CA GLY A 34 12.01 -12.62 -1.21
C GLY A 34 12.44 -12.46 -2.67
N ALA A 35 12.39 -13.56 -3.41
CA ALA A 35 12.72 -13.66 -4.84
C ALA A 35 11.47 -13.95 -5.71
N GLY A 36 10.29 -13.64 -5.20
CA GLY A 36 9.01 -13.79 -5.89
C GLY A 36 8.73 -12.71 -6.94
N GLY A 37 7.46 -12.38 -7.15
CA GLY A 37 7.02 -11.41 -8.15
C GLY A 37 7.69 -10.04 -8.02
N ILE A 38 7.74 -9.48 -6.81
CA ILE A 38 8.39 -8.18 -6.55
C ILE A 38 9.91 -8.33 -6.62
N GLY A 39 10.52 -9.23 -5.82
CA GLY A 39 11.98 -9.31 -5.66
C GLY A 39 12.71 -9.66 -6.95
N SER A 40 12.22 -10.64 -7.73
CA SER A 40 12.84 -11.00 -9.00
C SER A 40 12.82 -9.87 -10.02
N ASN A 41 11.72 -9.12 -10.12
CA ASN A 41 11.60 -7.97 -11.02
C ASN A 41 12.43 -6.77 -10.52
N LEU A 42 12.45 -6.51 -9.20
CA LEU A 42 13.28 -5.48 -8.58
C LEU A 42 14.77 -5.72 -8.89
N LEU A 43 15.27 -6.93 -8.67
CA LEU A 43 16.68 -7.28 -8.92
C LEU A 43 17.05 -7.17 -10.39
N ASN A 44 16.14 -7.55 -11.29
CA ASN A 44 16.33 -7.37 -12.74
C ASN A 44 16.37 -5.91 -13.18
N ALA A 45 15.82 -4.97 -12.40
CA ALA A 45 15.95 -3.53 -12.63
C ALA A 45 17.19 -2.95 -11.92
N LEU A 46 17.42 -3.30 -10.65
CA LEU A 46 18.42 -2.70 -9.79
C LEU A 46 19.85 -3.11 -10.16
N VAL A 47 20.12 -4.43 -10.37
CA VAL A 47 21.47 -4.93 -10.62
C VAL A 47 22.08 -4.36 -11.89
N PRO A 48 21.37 -4.33 -13.06
CA PRO A 48 21.88 -3.65 -14.25
C PRO A 48 22.09 -2.15 -14.05
N ALA A 49 21.23 -1.47 -13.26
CA ALA A 49 21.35 -0.04 -12.99
C ALA A 49 22.58 0.27 -12.12
N LEU A 50 22.98 -0.64 -11.24
CA LEU A 50 24.17 -0.52 -10.38
C LEU A 50 25.46 -1.02 -11.06
N HIS A 51 25.38 -1.65 -12.24
CA HIS A 51 26.52 -2.29 -12.88
C HIS A 51 27.65 -1.31 -13.22
N ARG A 52 27.32 -0.08 -13.60
CA ARG A 52 28.31 0.92 -14.05
C ARG A 52 27.84 2.36 -13.82
N GLY A 53 28.77 3.32 -13.97
CA GLY A 53 28.49 4.75 -13.87
C GLY A 53 28.99 5.35 -12.55
N LYS A 54 28.84 6.67 -12.43
CA LYS A 54 29.39 7.45 -11.32
C LYS A 54 28.93 7.00 -9.94
N LEU A 55 27.67 6.63 -9.80
CA LEU A 55 27.15 6.11 -8.53
C LEU A 55 27.92 4.83 -8.15
N ARG A 56 28.05 3.90 -9.10
CA ARG A 56 28.80 2.67 -8.88
C ARG A 56 30.23 2.94 -8.43
N GLU A 57 30.91 3.88 -9.06
CA GLU A 57 32.28 4.27 -8.73
C GLU A 57 32.39 4.88 -7.32
N SER A 58 31.37 5.64 -6.88
CA SER A 58 31.34 6.29 -5.57
C SER A 58 31.00 5.35 -4.41
N LEU A 59 30.36 4.21 -4.68
CA LEU A 59 29.92 3.25 -3.65
C LEU A 59 31.01 2.27 -3.19
N GLY A 60 32.19 2.24 -3.85
CA GLY A 60 33.20 1.20 -3.55
C GLY A 60 32.69 -0.19 -3.95
N ARG A 61 32.73 -1.21 -3.10
CA ARG A 61 32.17 -2.54 -3.38
C ARG A 61 30.74 -2.61 -2.86
N VAL A 62 29.82 -3.10 -3.70
CA VAL A 62 28.43 -3.35 -3.34
C VAL A 62 28.16 -4.83 -3.37
N ARG A 63 27.62 -5.35 -2.29
CA ARG A 63 27.13 -6.73 -2.22
C ARG A 63 25.62 -6.74 -2.04
N ILE A 64 24.94 -7.53 -2.87
CA ILE A 64 23.50 -7.76 -2.78
C ILE A 64 23.30 -9.22 -2.39
N ARG A 65 22.69 -9.48 -1.23
CA ARG A 65 22.28 -10.82 -0.81
C ARG A 65 20.79 -10.99 -1.03
N VAL A 66 20.41 -12.11 -1.63
CA VAL A 66 19.01 -12.43 -1.93
C VAL A 66 18.61 -13.66 -1.14
N TYR A 67 17.59 -13.53 -0.29
CA TYR A 67 17.10 -14.59 0.60
C TYR A 67 15.74 -15.11 0.11
N ASP A 68 15.65 -16.40 -0.16
CA ASP A 68 14.41 -17.10 -0.50
C ASP A 68 14.71 -18.61 -0.58
N SER A 69 13.94 -19.44 0.11
CA SER A 69 14.13 -20.88 0.13
C SER A 69 13.42 -21.61 -1.01
N ASP A 70 12.55 -20.93 -1.75
CA ASP A 70 11.71 -21.51 -2.79
C ASP A 70 12.50 -21.91 -4.04
N ARG A 71 11.90 -22.84 -4.77
CA ARG A 71 12.33 -23.21 -6.10
C ARG A 71 11.43 -22.61 -7.15
N VAL A 72 11.98 -22.42 -8.34
CA VAL A 72 11.22 -21.98 -9.51
C VAL A 72 10.25 -23.08 -9.93
N ASP A 73 8.99 -22.72 -10.03
CA ASP A 73 7.90 -23.54 -10.56
C ASP A 73 7.37 -22.96 -11.88
N GLU A 74 6.72 -23.76 -12.70
CA GLU A 74 6.17 -23.33 -13.99
C GLU A 74 5.17 -22.16 -13.83
N SER A 75 4.36 -22.16 -12.79
CA SER A 75 3.42 -21.08 -12.48
C SER A 75 4.11 -19.74 -12.19
N ASN A 76 5.35 -19.75 -11.75
CA ASN A 76 6.12 -18.54 -11.48
C ASN A 76 6.47 -17.77 -12.76
N LEU A 77 6.60 -18.45 -13.90
CA LEU A 77 7.00 -17.84 -15.17
C LEU A 77 6.01 -16.79 -15.67
N ALA A 78 4.76 -16.84 -15.21
CA ALA A 78 3.72 -15.91 -15.62
C ALA A 78 3.96 -14.46 -15.10
N HIS A 79 4.64 -14.30 -13.95
CA HIS A 79 4.77 -12.99 -13.29
C HIS A 79 6.09 -12.77 -12.53
N GLN A 80 6.95 -13.80 -12.44
CA GLN A 80 8.29 -13.71 -11.88
C GLN A 80 9.32 -13.74 -13.02
N LYS A 81 10.52 -13.26 -12.75
CA LYS A 81 11.54 -13.04 -13.78
C LYS A 81 12.44 -14.29 -13.94
N PHE A 82 11.82 -15.40 -14.31
CA PHE A 82 12.48 -16.69 -14.55
C PHE A 82 12.22 -17.21 -15.96
N ASN A 83 13.06 -18.14 -16.41
CA ASN A 83 12.97 -18.82 -17.68
C ASN A 83 12.63 -20.31 -17.48
N TYR A 84 12.24 -21.01 -18.54
CA TYR A 84 11.99 -22.45 -18.48
C TYR A 84 13.18 -23.27 -17.97
N ASP A 85 14.40 -22.86 -18.28
CA ASP A 85 15.64 -23.54 -17.84
C ASP A 85 15.90 -23.37 -16.34
N ASP A 86 15.23 -22.43 -15.68
CA ASP A 86 15.34 -22.16 -14.25
C ASP A 86 14.48 -23.12 -13.40
N ILE A 87 13.48 -23.79 -14.01
CA ILE A 87 12.52 -24.64 -13.29
C ILE A 87 13.24 -25.70 -12.45
N GLY A 88 12.90 -25.78 -11.16
CA GLY A 88 13.49 -26.70 -10.18
C GLY A 88 14.75 -26.16 -9.49
N SER A 89 15.38 -25.10 -9.99
CA SER A 89 16.47 -24.41 -9.31
C SER A 89 15.93 -23.57 -8.14
N TYR A 90 16.77 -23.27 -7.12
CA TYR A 90 16.39 -22.24 -6.15
C TYR A 90 16.21 -20.92 -6.86
N LYS A 91 15.16 -20.15 -6.50
CA LYS A 91 14.87 -18.84 -7.07
C LYS A 91 16.06 -17.90 -6.99
N VAL A 92 16.70 -17.86 -5.83
CA VAL A 92 17.89 -17.02 -5.60
C VAL A 92 19.07 -17.40 -6.48
N THR A 93 19.31 -18.69 -6.70
CA THR A 93 20.38 -19.19 -7.58
C THR A 93 20.07 -18.86 -9.05
N ALA A 94 18.84 -19.02 -9.49
CA ALA A 94 18.43 -18.64 -10.83
C ALA A 94 18.65 -17.14 -11.09
N ILE A 95 18.31 -16.26 -10.12
CA ILE A 95 18.56 -14.82 -10.23
C ILE A 95 20.07 -14.52 -10.31
N GLU A 96 20.87 -15.13 -9.44
CA GLU A 96 22.33 -14.96 -9.43
C GLU A 96 22.93 -15.31 -10.81
N VAL A 97 22.57 -16.47 -11.37
CA VAL A 97 23.02 -16.92 -12.69
C VAL A 97 22.54 -15.99 -13.80
N ASN A 98 21.27 -15.64 -13.82
CA ASN A 98 20.67 -14.81 -14.87
C ASN A 98 21.22 -13.38 -14.90
N LEU A 99 21.69 -12.86 -13.75
CA LEU A 99 22.25 -11.52 -13.61
C LEU A 99 23.78 -11.48 -13.57
N MET A 100 24.47 -12.63 -13.64
CA MET A 100 25.93 -12.70 -13.53
C MET A 100 26.69 -11.82 -14.54
N GLN A 101 26.10 -11.54 -15.70
CA GLN A 101 26.68 -10.65 -16.71
C GLN A 101 26.80 -9.19 -16.25
N PHE A 102 26.08 -8.79 -15.21
CA PHE A 102 26.11 -7.46 -14.60
C PHE A 102 26.94 -7.42 -13.32
N THR A 103 27.46 -8.54 -12.85
CA THR A 103 28.31 -8.61 -11.66
C THR A 103 29.80 -8.49 -12.02
N ASN A 104 30.59 -8.01 -11.09
CA ASN A 104 32.05 -7.86 -11.20
C ASN A 104 32.67 -7.71 -9.80
N GLU A 105 33.99 -7.46 -9.69
CA GLU A 105 34.66 -7.27 -8.40
C GLU A 105 34.05 -6.16 -7.52
N GLY A 106 33.41 -5.17 -8.12
CA GLY A 106 32.81 -4.07 -7.41
C GLY A 106 31.30 -4.26 -7.13
N LEU A 107 30.60 -5.14 -7.84
CA LEU A 107 29.19 -5.46 -7.63
C LEU A 107 28.99 -6.97 -7.61
N THR A 108 28.67 -7.52 -6.45
CA THR A 108 28.43 -8.96 -6.27
C THR A 108 26.97 -9.22 -5.94
N LEU A 109 26.44 -10.31 -6.45
CA LEU A 109 25.12 -10.83 -6.13
C LEU A 109 25.32 -12.22 -5.51
N GLU A 110 24.76 -12.46 -4.34
CA GLU A 110 24.95 -13.68 -3.55
C GLU A 110 23.59 -14.35 -3.27
N ALA A 111 23.45 -15.59 -3.69
CA ALA A 111 22.24 -16.39 -3.45
C ALA A 111 22.26 -16.98 -2.03
N CYS A 112 21.20 -16.71 -1.27
CA CYS A 112 20.96 -17.21 0.08
C CYS A 112 19.69 -18.08 0.09
N PRO A 113 19.79 -19.40 -0.18
CA PRO A 113 18.61 -20.25 -0.36
C PRO A 113 17.97 -20.71 0.96
N TRP A 114 17.65 -19.76 1.83
CA TRP A 114 16.95 -19.97 3.10
C TRP A 114 16.04 -18.80 3.46
N ASP A 115 15.06 -19.07 4.31
CA ASP A 115 14.11 -18.09 4.82
C ASP A 115 14.70 -17.30 5.99
N ILE A 116 14.25 -16.07 6.14
CA ILE A 116 14.48 -15.27 7.34
C ILE A 116 13.32 -15.50 8.32
N ARG A 117 13.63 -16.11 9.46
CA ARG A 117 12.69 -16.39 10.56
C ARG A 117 13.11 -15.73 11.86
N ASP A 118 14.41 -15.48 12.00
CA ASP A 118 15.03 -14.84 13.14
C ASP A 118 16.15 -13.90 12.67
N SER A 119 16.57 -13.00 13.52
CA SER A 119 17.68 -12.06 13.27
C SER A 119 18.99 -12.76 12.94
N VAL A 120 19.23 -13.99 13.44
CA VAL A 120 20.43 -14.79 13.14
C VAL A 120 20.46 -15.32 11.70
N ASP A 121 19.33 -15.39 11.02
CA ASP A 121 19.22 -15.89 9.64
C ASP A 121 19.68 -14.83 8.61
N MET A 122 19.70 -13.56 9.01
CA MET A 122 20.04 -12.42 8.16
C MET A 122 21.43 -11.87 8.52
N ILE A 123 22.30 -11.79 7.52
CA ILE A 123 23.57 -11.07 7.69
C ILE A 123 23.24 -9.56 7.72
N PRO A 124 23.81 -8.79 8.66
CA PRO A 124 23.58 -7.35 8.74
C PRO A 124 23.79 -6.65 7.38
N ALA A 125 22.92 -5.73 7.05
CA ALA A 125 22.95 -4.97 5.81
C ALA A 125 22.66 -3.48 6.08
N ASP A 126 23.24 -2.61 5.26
CA ASP A 126 22.97 -1.16 5.31
C ASP A 126 21.55 -0.86 4.85
N ILE A 127 21.10 -1.58 3.83
CA ILE A 127 19.76 -1.45 3.25
C ILE A 127 19.11 -2.83 3.17
N THR A 128 17.87 -2.95 3.64
CA THR A 128 17.10 -4.18 3.56
C THR A 128 15.78 -3.94 2.84
N ILE A 129 15.54 -4.66 1.76
CA ILE A 129 14.29 -4.64 1.01
C ILE A 129 13.52 -5.93 1.31
N VAL A 130 12.29 -5.79 1.81
CA VAL A 130 11.43 -6.94 2.15
C VAL A 130 10.33 -7.05 1.11
N ALA A 131 10.26 -8.19 0.43
CA ALA A 131 9.32 -8.47 -0.64
C ALA A 131 8.74 -9.90 -0.54
N VAL A 132 8.49 -10.35 0.69
CA VAL A 132 7.92 -11.67 1.02
C VAL A 132 6.45 -11.54 1.42
N ASP A 133 5.77 -12.66 1.50
CA ASP A 133 4.43 -12.79 2.07
C ASP A 133 4.43 -13.17 3.57
N SER A 134 5.59 -13.52 4.13
CA SER A 134 5.75 -13.88 5.55
C SER A 134 5.76 -12.66 6.46
N ALA A 135 4.80 -12.59 7.38
CA ALA A 135 4.77 -11.57 8.43
C ALA A 135 5.94 -11.71 9.40
N GLU A 136 6.41 -12.94 9.65
CA GLU A 136 7.55 -13.22 10.52
C GLU A 136 8.84 -12.57 9.99
N ALA A 137 9.17 -12.80 8.72
CA ALA A 137 10.35 -12.18 8.09
C ALA A 137 10.27 -10.65 8.09
N ARG A 138 9.06 -10.07 7.83
CA ARG A 138 8.84 -8.62 7.91
C ARG A 138 9.16 -8.08 9.30
N ARG A 139 8.64 -8.72 10.36
CA ARG A 139 8.89 -8.29 11.75
C ARG A 139 10.36 -8.36 12.15
N VAL A 140 11.09 -9.35 11.67
CA VAL A 140 12.55 -9.44 11.89
C VAL A 140 13.25 -8.20 11.35
N VAL A 141 12.89 -7.78 10.14
CA VAL A 141 13.47 -6.59 9.50
C VAL A 141 13.03 -5.30 10.20
N HIS A 142 11.74 -5.16 10.51
CA HIS A 142 11.23 -3.96 11.19
C HIS A 142 11.82 -3.76 12.58
N ALA A 143 12.30 -4.83 13.22
CA ALA A 143 12.97 -4.79 14.54
C ALA A 143 14.49 -4.60 14.45
N SER A 144 15.07 -4.59 13.26
CA SER A 144 16.50 -4.42 13.04
C SER A 144 16.91 -2.96 12.87
N ASP A 145 18.19 -2.64 13.08
CA ASP A 145 18.73 -1.28 12.90
C ASP A 145 19.09 -0.94 11.43
N THR A 146 18.54 -1.66 10.46
CA THR A 146 18.76 -1.41 9.03
C THR A 146 17.82 -0.33 8.47
N VAL A 147 18.26 0.39 7.46
CA VAL A 147 17.33 1.20 6.64
C VAL A 147 16.51 0.23 5.78
N PHE A 148 15.23 0.12 6.03
CA PHE A 148 14.41 -0.86 5.33
C PHE A 148 13.37 -0.23 4.39
N LEU A 149 13.00 -1.02 3.39
CA LEU A 149 11.82 -0.81 2.55
C LEU A 149 11.00 -2.09 2.50
N ASP A 150 9.77 -2.05 2.98
CA ASP A 150 8.81 -3.16 2.93
C ASP A 150 7.84 -2.94 1.76
N LEU A 151 7.93 -3.83 0.77
CA LEU A 151 7.13 -3.83 -0.43
C LEU A 151 6.07 -4.92 -0.37
N ARG A 152 4.84 -4.53 -0.60
CA ARG A 152 3.69 -5.44 -0.65
C ARG A 152 2.91 -5.19 -1.93
N CYS A 153 2.32 -6.23 -2.48
CA CYS A 153 1.39 -6.07 -3.60
C CYS A 153 0.27 -7.08 -3.54
N LEU A 154 -0.83 -6.72 -4.13
CA LEU A 154 -1.98 -7.57 -4.29
C LEU A 154 -2.78 -7.12 -5.52
N GLY A 155 -2.87 -8.02 -6.51
CA GLY A 155 -3.47 -7.65 -7.78
C GLY A 155 -2.76 -6.48 -8.46
N ASP A 156 -3.48 -5.40 -8.74
CA ASP A 156 -2.94 -4.20 -9.39
C ASP A 156 -2.42 -3.14 -8.42
N SER A 157 -2.48 -3.41 -7.11
CA SER A 157 -2.12 -2.47 -6.04
C SER A 157 -0.79 -2.82 -5.40
N PHE A 158 -0.12 -1.82 -4.85
CA PHE A 158 1.07 -1.98 -4.03
C PHE A 158 1.08 -1.07 -2.81
N ILE A 159 1.85 -1.45 -1.82
CA ILE A 159 2.17 -0.67 -0.62
C ILE A 159 3.69 -0.66 -0.47
N ALA A 160 4.25 0.51 -0.19
CA ALA A 160 5.63 0.70 0.19
C ALA A 160 5.67 1.38 1.57
N LEU A 161 6.34 0.74 2.52
CA LEU A 161 6.59 1.26 3.88
C LEU A 161 8.09 1.30 4.08
N ASP A 162 8.63 2.36 4.67
CA ASP A 162 10.05 2.45 5.01
C ASP A 162 10.24 2.93 6.45
N THR A 163 11.48 3.15 6.85
CA THR A 163 11.86 3.59 8.19
C THR A 163 11.29 4.95 8.61
N SER A 164 10.73 5.74 7.69
CA SER A 164 10.08 7.03 8.00
C SER A 164 8.63 6.89 8.42
N VAL A 165 8.02 5.71 8.22
CA VAL A 165 6.63 5.44 8.60
C VAL A 165 6.54 5.17 10.10
N ASP A 166 5.46 5.62 10.71
CA ASP A 166 5.17 5.36 12.11
C ASP A 166 5.25 3.87 12.46
N SER A 167 6.03 3.51 13.48
CA SER A 167 6.33 2.13 13.83
C SER A 167 5.11 1.34 14.31
N ASP A 168 4.18 2.02 15.01
CA ASP A 168 2.93 1.40 15.46
C ASP A 168 2.02 1.09 14.29
N PHE A 169 2.02 1.96 13.26
CA PHE A 169 1.32 1.72 12.01
C PHE A 169 1.92 0.53 11.25
N VAL A 170 3.26 0.51 11.07
CA VAL A 170 3.96 -0.60 10.42
C VAL A 170 3.66 -1.93 11.13
N SER A 171 3.64 -1.92 12.47
CA SER A 171 3.31 -3.10 13.28
C SER A 171 1.87 -3.56 13.05
N LYS A 172 0.89 -2.65 13.04
CA LYS A 172 -0.53 -2.95 12.75
C LYS A 172 -0.74 -3.49 11.33
N MET A 173 0.07 -3.02 10.38
CA MET A 173 0.05 -3.50 9.00
C MET A 173 0.74 -4.86 8.81
N THR A 174 1.32 -5.45 9.86
CA THR A 174 2.10 -6.69 9.79
C THR A 174 1.61 -7.75 10.80
N PRO A 175 0.32 -8.08 10.78
CA PRO A 175 -0.22 -9.13 11.63
C PRO A 175 0.17 -10.53 11.14
N ASP A 176 -0.13 -11.55 11.94
CA ASP A 176 0.03 -12.94 11.52
C ASP A 176 -0.96 -13.30 10.42
N GLN A 177 -0.45 -13.54 9.23
CA GLN A 177 -1.22 -13.92 8.05
C GLN A 177 -0.67 -15.21 7.45
N LYS A 178 -1.55 -15.95 6.79
CA LYS A 178 -1.10 -17.01 5.88
C LYS A 178 -0.45 -16.37 4.67
N SER A 179 0.65 -16.98 4.21
CA SER A 179 1.28 -16.64 2.94
C SER A 179 0.25 -16.52 1.82
N GLN A 180 0.27 -15.39 1.13
CA GLN A 180 -0.65 -15.10 0.02
C GLN A 180 0.16 -14.71 -1.22
N SER A 181 -0.27 -15.22 -2.38
CA SER A 181 0.30 -14.81 -3.65
C SER A 181 0.04 -13.32 -3.89
N CYS A 182 0.94 -12.64 -4.60
CA CYS A 182 0.70 -11.31 -5.13
C CYS A 182 -0.35 -11.27 -6.25
N GLN A 183 -0.77 -12.43 -6.74
CA GLN A 183 -1.84 -12.58 -7.72
C GLN A 183 -3.10 -13.13 -7.04
N TYR A 184 -4.26 -12.79 -7.56
CA TYR A 184 -5.53 -13.38 -7.14
C TYR A 184 -5.60 -14.86 -7.49
N ASP A 185 -6.33 -15.64 -6.71
CA ASP A 185 -6.57 -17.03 -6.99
C ASP A 185 -7.18 -17.22 -8.39
N GLY A 186 -6.59 -18.11 -9.19
CA GLY A 186 -7.01 -18.38 -10.56
C GLY A 186 -6.63 -17.31 -11.58
N ALA A 187 -5.88 -16.26 -11.19
CA ALA A 187 -5.47 -15.21 -12.13
C ALA A 187 -4.52 -15.74 -13.20
N ILE A 188 -3.62 -16.63 -12.83
CA ILE A 188 -2.65 -17.23 -13.77
C ILE A 188 -3.38 -18.11 -14.78
N GLU A 189 -4.24 -19.02 -14.32
CA GLU A 189 -5.00 -19.95 -15.15
C GLU A 189 -5.98 -19.22 -16.08
N SER A 190 -6.57 -18.13 -15.61
CA SER A 190 -7.50 -17.32 -16.42
C SER A 190 -6.82 -16.32 -17.34
N GLY A 191 -5.49 -16.16 -17.22
CA GLY A 191 -4.74 -15.13 -17.94
C GLY A 191 -4.99 -13.70 -17.47
N ASN A 192 -5.60 -13.51 -16.28
CA ASN A 192 -5.91 -12.20 -15.69
C ASN A 192 -4.80 -11.75 -14.74
N ILE A 193 -3.55 -11.72 -15.23
CA ILE A 193 -2.41 -11.26 -14.44
C ILE A 193 -2.54 -9.78 -14.12
N GLN A 194 -2.36 -9.43 -12.85
CA GLN A 194 -2.35 -8.05 -12.35
C GLN A 194 -0.91 -7.60 -12.09
N PHE A 195 -0.58 -6.34 -12.38
CA PHE A 195 0.80 -5.85 -12.43
C PHE A 195 1.24 -4.98 -11.25
N GLY A 196 0.56 -5.02 -10.12
CA GLY A 196 0.95 -4.30 -8.91
C GLY A 196 2.38 -4.65 -8.45
N TYR A 197 2.79 -5.91 -8.62
CA TYR A 197 4.15 -6.36 -8.31
C TYR A 197 5.23 -5.63 -9.14
N LEU A 198 4.96 -5.26 -10.39
CA LEU A 198 5.90 -4.51 -11.23
C LEU A 198 6.07 -3.07 -10.73
N ILE A 199 4.97 -2.43 -10.30
CA ILE A 199 5.06 -1.08 -9.73
C ILE A 199 5.82 -1.12 -8.41
N ALA A 200 5.53 -2.09 -7.53
CA ALA A 200 6.27 -2.29 -6.30
C ALA A 200 7.77 -2.49 -6.57
N ALA A 201 8.12 -3.33 -7.54
CA ALA A 201 9.50 -3.58 -7.94
C ALA A 201 10.19 -2.31 -8.49
N ALA A 202 9.51 -1.53 -9.33
CA ALA A 202 10.03 -0.28 -9.87
C ALA A 202 10.22 0.78 -8.78
N HIS A 203 9.25 0.90 -7.86
CA HIS A 203 9.35 1.76 -6.68
C HIS A 203 10.56 1.38 -5.82
N GLY A 204 10.73 0.09 -5.51
CA GLY A 204 11.84 -0.40 -4.73
C GLY A 204 13.20 -0.17 -5.38
N ALA A 205 13.33 -0.42 -6.67
CA ALA A 205 14.57 -0.15 -7.40
C ALA A 205 14.92 1.35 -7.40
N GLN A 206 13.93 2.22 -7.63
CA GLN A 206 14.11 3.68 -7.58
C GLN A 206 14.46 4.16 -6.17
N TRP A 207 13.75 3.66 -5.15
CA TRP A 207 14.01 3.99 -3.76
C TRP A 207 15.44 3.60 -3.36
N THR A 208 15.88 2.38 -3.68
CA THR A 208 17.23 1.90 -3.36
C THR A 208 18.30 2.76 -4.03
N LEU A 209 18.15 3.07 -5.33
CA LEU A 209 19.11 3.92 -6.03
C LEU A 209 19.20 5.33 -5.42
N GLN A 210 18.07 5.93 -5.06
CA GLN A 210 18.07 7.27 -4.47
C GLN A 210 18.61 7.26 -3.04
N THR A 211 18.34 6.21 -2.24
CA THR A 211 18.90 6.03 -0.90
C THR A 211 20.42 5.87 -0.96
N LEU A 212 20.95 5.08 -1.88
CA LEU A 212 22.39 4.96 -2.11
C LEU A 212 23.03 6.29 -2.54
N ARG A 213 22.36 7.05 -3.42
CA ARG A 213 22.82 8.39 -3.84
C ARG A 213 22.87 9.36 -2.67
N TRP A 214 21.84 9.35 -1.82
CA TRP A 214 21.83 10.14 -0.59
C TRP A 214 23.02 9.79 0.31
N GLY A 215 23.26 8.49 0.55
CA GLY A 215 24.37 7.99 1.35
C GLY A 215 25.77 8.37 0.79
N THR A 216 25.87 8.72 -0.51
CA THR A 216 27.11 9.26 -1.12
C THR A 216 27.18 10.79 -1.11
N GLY A 217 26.32 11.47 -0.35
CA GLY A 217 26.31 12.93 -0.22
C GLY A 217 25.72 13.68 -1.41
N GLN A 218 24.85 13.03 -2.20
CA GLN A 218 24.14 13.71 -3.28
C GLN A 218 22.81 14.31 -2.76
N ASP A 219 22.85 15.55 -2.29
CA ASP A 219 21.72 16.26 -1.65
C ASP A 219 20.45 16.40 -2.50
N GLN A 220 20.54 16.15 -3.82
CA GLN A 220 19.40 16.17 -4.74
C GLN A 220 18.76 14.79 -4.94
N ALA A 221 19.23 13.76 -4.24
CA ALA A 221 18.62 12.45 -4.28
C ALA A 221 17.27 12.48 -3.55
N MET A 222 16.22 12.00 -4.21
CA MET A 222 14.86 11.96 -3.65
C MET A 222 14.34 10.51 -3.73
N PRO A 223 14.48 9.72 -2.67
CA PRO A 223 13.80 8.43 -2.59
C PRO A 223 12.29 8.63 -2.73
N PRO A 224 11.57 7.77 -3.47
CA PRO A 224 10.12 7.82 -3.48
C PRO A 224 9.57 7.66 -2.06
N PRO A 225 8.58 8.47 -1.65
CA PRO A 225 8.01 8.38 -0.31
C PRO A 225 7.23 7.08 -0.11
N PRO A 226 7.04 6.66 1.15
CA PRO A 226 6.09 5.61 1.48
C PRO A 226 4.71 5.92 0.92
N GLN A 227 4.09 4.94 0.27
CA GLN A 227 2.80 5.16 -0.36
C GLN A 227 2.04 3.86 -0.61
N SER A 228 0.75 4.01 -0.83
CA SER A 228 -0.10 2.99 -1.42
C SER A 228 -0.71 3.49 -2.72
N ALA A 229 -0.69 2.67 -3.75
CA ALA A 229 -1.29 3.01 -5.04
C ALA A 229 -1.75 1.76 -5.79
N SER A 230 -2.68 1.97 -6.72
CA SER A 230 -3.20 0.99 -7.66
C SER A 230 -3.05 1.51 -9.08
N ILE A 231 -2.87 0.63 -10.05
CA ILE A 231 -2.83 1.01 -11.47
C ILE A 231 -4.17 1.63 -11.89
N THR A 232 -5.27 1.05 -11.42
CA THR A 232 -6.62 1.46 -11.80
C THR A 232 -7.06 2.75 -11.10
N LEU A 233 -6.76 2.88 -9.79
CA LEU A 233 -7.28 3.96 -8.96
C LEU A 233 -6.25 5.08 -8.69
N GLY A 234 -4.97 4.86 -9.00
CA GLY A 234 -3.91 5.81 -8.67
C GLY A 234 -3.47 5.72 -7.20
N THR A 235 -3.15 6.85 -6.57
CA THR A 235 -2.73 6.88 -5.16
C THR A 235 -3.92 6.55 -4.27
N LEU A 236 -3.74 5.57 -3.37
CA LEU A 236 -4.79 5.11 -2.44
C LEU A 236 -4.74 5.83 -1.09
N GLY A 237 -3.65 6.51 -0.76
CA GLY A 237 -3.48 7.25 0.48
C GLY A 237 -2.01 7.46 0.81
N ARG A 238 -1.73 8.40 1.70
CA ARG A 238 -0.41 8.55 2.32
C ARG A 238 -0.30 7.65 3.53
N MET A 239 0.91 7.20 3.82
CA MET A 239 1.22 6.53 5.07
C MET A 239 1.36 7.57 6.18
N PRO A 240 0.96 7.26 7.44
CA PRO A 240 1.13 8.17 8.55
C PRO A 240 2.63 8.38 8.82
N GLU A 241 3.08 9.60 8.70
CA GLU A 241 4.42 10.01 9.10
C GLU A 241 4.48 10.19 10.63
N ALA A 242 5.64 9.95 11.22
CA ALA A 242 5.81 9.94 12.67
C ALA A 242 5.50 11.28 13.39
N GLU A 243 5.33 12.42 12.68
CA GLU A 243 4.91 13.73 13.25
C GLU A 243 4.54 14.75 12.14
N SER A 244 3.46 14.55 11.37
CA SER A 244 3.03 15.56 10.40
C SER A 244 1.62 16.09 10.67
N GLU A 245 1.51 17.39 10.93
CA GLU A 245 0.23 18.13 11.07
C GLU A 245 -0.31 18.67 9.72
N LEU A 246 -0.04 18.03 8.59
CA LEU A 246 -0.56 18.48 7.31
C LEU A 246 -2.08 18.25 7.23
N GLN A 247 -2.83 19.33 7.06
CA GLN A 247 -4.28 19.25 6.81
C GLN A 247 -4.51 18.74 5.38
N PRO A 248 -5.17 17.60 5.17
CA PRO A 248 -5.42 17.06 3.85
C PRO A 248 -6.32 18.00 3.04
N GLN A 249 -6.02 18.13 1.75
CA GLN A 249 -6.87 18.90 0.84
C GLN A 249 -8.21 18.19 0.63
N GLY A 250 -9.29 18.94 0.57
CA GLY A 250 -10.63 18.39 0.34
C GLY A 250 -11.34 17.80 1.56
N CYS A 251 -10.73 17.88 2.76
CA CYS A 251 -11.40 17.50 3.99
C CYS A 251 -12.67 18.35 4.20
N ILE A 252 -13.79 17.70 4.41
CA ILE A 252 -15.08 18.33 4.64
C ILE A 252 -15.32 18.45 6.16
N LYS A 253 -15.50 19.67 6.63
CA LYS A 253 -15.97 19.88 8.02
C LYS A 253 -17.48 19.64 8.09
N PRO A 254 -17.96 18.67 8.88
CA PRO A 254 -19.37 18.41 9.04
C PRO A 254 -20.11 19.68 9.48
N GLN A 255 -21.15 20.04 8.74
CA GLN A 255 -22.01 21.17 9.08
C GLN A 255 -23.45 20.88 8.67
N ARG A 256 -24.35 20.97 9.65
CA ARG A 256 -25.78 20.77 9.40
C ARG A 256 -26.40 22.02 8.79
N HIS A 257 -27.08 21.85 7.68
CA HIS A 257 -27.80 22.91 7.00
C HIS A 257 -29.33 22.72 7.10
N GLN A 258 -30.07 23.82 6.94
CA GLN A 258 -31.54 23.75 6.95
C GLN A 258 -32.03 22.93 5.76
N SER A 259 -32.99 22.02 5.98
CA SER A 259 -33.53 21.12 4.96
C SER A 259 -34.02 21.87 3.72
N ARG A 260 -34.63 23.04 3.87
CA ARG A 260 -35.09 23.85 2.73
C ARG A 260 -33.93 24.31 1.83
N LEU A 261 -32.80 24.66 2.42
CA LEU A 261 -31.61 25.07 1.67
C LEU A 261 -30.99 23.88 0.93
N VAL A 262 -30.89 22.74 1.59
CA VAL A 262 -30.41 21.48 0.99
C VAL A 262 -31.30 21.09 -0.19
N SER A 263 -32.66 21.10 -0.02
CA SER A 263 -33.58 20.79 -1.09
C SER A 263 -33.44 21.72 -2.31
N MET A 264 -33.14 23.00 -2.09
CA MET A 264 -32.93 23.95 -3.19
C MET A 264 -31.71 23.56 -4.04
N TYR A 265 -30.60 23.15 -3.42
CA TYR A 265 -29.39 22.69 -4.13
C TYR A 265 -29.64 21.36 -4.85
N ILE A 266 -30.41 20.46 -4.26
CA ILE A 266 -30.83 19.20 -4.89
C ILE A 266 -31.69 19.47 -6.11
N GLU A 267 -32.72 20.34 -6.00
CA GLU A 267 -33.62 20.71 -7.09
C GLU A 267 -32.88 21.39 -8.26
N THR A 268 -31.84 22.16 -7.97
CA THR A 268 -31.00 22.78 -9.01
C THR A 268 -29.89 21.84 -9.53
N ASN A 269 -29.80 20.61 -9.03
CA ASN A 269 -28.79 19.62 -9.36
C ASN A 269 -27.34 20.14 -9.16
N ASP A 270 -27.16 21.00 -8.17
CA ASP A 270 -25.82 21.51 -7.77
C ASP A 270 -25.17 20.53 -6.76
N TYR A 271 -24.91 19.33 -7.26
CA TYR A 271 -24.45 18.18 -6.45
C TYR A 271 -23.04 18.36 -5.88
N ASP A 272 -22.19 19.18 -6.51
CA ASP A 272 -20.80 19.41 -6.07
C ASP A 272 -20.68 20.58 -5.07
N ALA A 273 -21.80 21.20 -4.74
CA ALA A 273 -21.83 22.31 -3.80
C ALA A 273 -21.25 21.90 -2.43
N PRO A 274 -20.32 22.69 -1.87
CA PRO A 274 -19.74 22.42 -0.55
C PRO A 274 -20.81 22.21 0.55
N LEU A 275 -21.95 22.89 0.44
CA LEU A 275 -23.08 22.78 1.35
C LEU A 275 -23.66 21.35 1.38
N ILE A 276 -23.83 20.72 0.21
CA ILE A 276 -24.31 19.33 0.11
C ILE A 276 -23.34 18.41 0.80
N LYS A 277 -22.04 18.51 0.47
CA LYS A 277 -20.97 17.68 1.06
C LYS A 277 -20.87 17.84 2.58
N GLN A 278 -20.94 19.08 3.08
CA GLN A 278 -20.95 19.38 4.51
C GLN A 278 -22.17 18.80 5.24
N HIS A 279 -23.34 18.89 4.61
CA HIS A 279 -24.56 18.32 5.18
C HIS A 279 -24.52 16.80 5.21
N VAL A 280 -24.07 16.15 4.13
CA VAL A 280 -23.84 14.70 4.07
C VAL A 280 -22.87 14.26 5.17
N ALA A 281 -21.73 14.92 5.31
CA ALA A 281 -20.76 14.61 6.38
C ALA A 281 -21.41 14.71 7.78
N SER A 282 -22.23 15.73 8.04
CA SER A 282 -22.92 15.86 9.32
C SER A 282 -23.96 14.77 9.58
N LEU A 283 -24.59 14.27 8.53
CA LEU A 283 -25.53 13.14 8.64
C LEU A 283 -24.82 11.83 8.95
N VAL A 284 -23.64 11.62 8.39
CA VAL A 284 -22.79 10.45 8.72
C VAL A 284 -22.35 10.52 10.19
N GLU A 285 -21.86 11.67 10.65
CA GLU A 285 -21.48 11.89 12.05
C GLU A 285 -22.65 11.64 13.02
N ASP A 286 -23.86 12.03 12.65
CA ASP A 286 -25.10 11.78 13.42
C ASP A 286 -25.63 10.33 13.28
N GLY A 287 -25.02 9.46 12.47
CA GLY A 287 -25.51 8.12 12.17
C GLY A 287 -26.82 8.07 11.33
N LYS A 288 -27.16 9.16 10.66
CA LYS A 288 -28.41 9.30 9.87
C LYS A 288 -28.28 8.80 8.43
N LEU A 289 -27.79 7.58 8.29
CA LEU A 289 -27.41 7.00 6.99
C LEU A 289 -28.56 6.94 5.99
N GLN A 290 -29.81 6.74 6.43
CA GLN A 290 -30.96 6.76 5.53
C GLN A 290 -31.17 8.13 4.86
N GLN A 291 -30.85 9.22 5.57
CA GLN A 291 -30.93 10.57 5.00
C GLN A 291 -29.81 10.81 3.98
N VAL A 292 -28.62 10.23 4.21
CA VAL A 292 -27.54 10.24 3.21
C VAL A 292 -27.98 9.55 1.94
N TRP A 293 -28.54 8.33 2.06
CA TRP A 293 -29.10 7.61 0.91
C TRP A 293 -30.16 8.44 0.17
N SER A 294 -31.10 9.05 0.92
CA SER A 294 -32.18 9.88 0.33
C SER A 294 -31.67 11.09 -0.45
N ILE A 295 -30.53 11.67 -0.06
CA ILE A 295 -29.89 12.76 -0.82
C ILE A 295 -29.34 12.22 -2.14
N GLY A 296 -28.65 11.08 -2.12
CA GLY A 296 -28.15 10.44 -3.33
C GLY A 296 -29.27 10.08 -4.31
N ASP A 297 -30.36 9.49 -3.80
CA ASP A 297 -31.53 9.13 -4.59
C ASP A 297 -32.19 10.37 -5.26
N GLN A 298 -32.37 11.45 -4.50
CA GLN A 298 -32.93 12.71 -5.04
C GLN A 298 -32.00 13.40 -6.06
N LEU A 299 -30.69 13.25 -5.92
CA LEU A 299 -29.71 13.75 -6.89
C LEU A 299 -29.56 12.82 -8.10
N GLU A 300 -30.16 11.63 -8.07
CA GLU A 300 -29.92 10.54 -9.02
C GLU A 300 -28.43 10.21 -9.20
N ARG A 301 -27.66 10.28 -8.09
CA ARG A 301 -26.21 10.08 -8.05
C ARG A 301 -25.79 9.23 -6.86
N GLU A 302 -24.72 8.49 -7.03
CA GLU A 302 -24.08 7.81 -5.91
C GLU A 302 -23.21 8.78 -5.11
N ILE A 303 -23.26 8.66 -3.79
CA ILE A 303 -22.44 9.44 -2.86
C ILE A 303 -21.41 8.49 -2.24
N SER A 304 -20.16 8.91 -2.19
CA SER A 304 -19.07 8.21 -1.52
C SER A 304 -18.54 9.07 -0.37
N ILE A 305 -18.39 8.46 0.80
CA ILE A 305 -17.83 9.11 1.97
C ILE A 305 -16.68 8.25 2.48
N LEU A 306 -15.49 8.82 2.58
CA LEU A 306 -14.32 8.21 3.17
C LEU A 306 -14.03 8.89 4.52
N VAL A 307 -13.80 8.08 5.55
CA VAL A 307 -13.33 8.54 6.85
C VAL A 307 -11.91 8.05 7.04
N ASP A 308 -10.96 8.94 7.22
CA ASP A 308 -9.54 8.60 7.36
C ASP A 308 -9.17 8.21 8.81
N ALA A 309 -7.87 7.92 9.03
CA ALA A 309 -7.36 7.51 10.35
C ALA A 309 -7.62 8.54 11.46
N ASP A 310 -7.62 9.82 11.12
CA ASP A 310 -7.88 10.94 12.04
C ASP A 310 -9.36 11.26 12.21
N GLY A 311 -10.26 10.51 11.55
CA GLY A 311 -11.69 10.80 11.52
C GLY A 311 -12.10 11.95 10.59
N LYS A 312 -11.20 12.41 9.72
CA LYS A 312 -11.50 13.43 8.71
C LYS A 312 -12.35 12.81 7.62
N MET A 313 -13.37 13.56 7.18
CA MET A 313 -14.33 13.09 6.17
C MET A 313 -14.07 13.71 4.82
N PHE A 314 -14.17 12.88 3.79
CA PHE A 314 -14.09 13.27 2.39
C PHE A 314 -15.35 12.78 1.69
N VAL A 315 -16.08 13.70 1.07
CA VAL A 315 -17.37 13.40 0.41
C VAL A 315 -17.21 13.66 -1.07
N ASP A 316 -17.52 12.66 -1.86
CA ASP A 316 -17.60 12.76 -3.31
C ASP A 316 -19.00 12.39 -3.80
N VAL A 317 -19.45 13.03 -4.87
CA VAL A 317 -20.72 12.77 -5.52
C VAL A 317 -20.45 12.35 -6.95
N GLY A 318 -20.57 11.06 -7.20
CA GLY A 318 -20.27 10.43 -8.48
C GLY A 318 -21.34 10.64 -9.55
N GLU A 319 -21.32 9.76 -10.55
CA GLU A 319 -22.35 9.69 -11.58
C GLU A 319 -23.51 8.76 -11.16
N SER A 320 -24.52 8.65 -12.00
CA SER A 320 -25.62 7.70 -11.77
C SER A 320 -25.11 6.26 -11.94
N GLY A 321 -24.95 5.54 -10.83
CA GLY A 321 -24.56 4.14 -10.78
C GLY A 321 -23.06 3.86 -10.72
N GLU A 322 -22.22 4.88 -10.51
CA GLU A 322 -20.78 4.69 -10.24
C GLU A 322 -20.20 5.83 -9.40
N VAL A 323 -19.67 5.49 -8.24
CA VAL A 323 -18.79 6.36 -7.46
C VAL A 323 -17.55 5.59 -7.04
N ARG A 324 -16.38 6.13 -7.32
CA ARG A 324 -15.10 5.49 -6.97
C ARG A 324 -14.61 5.97 -5.62
N MET A 325 -14.07 5.05 -4.83
CA MET A 325 -13.26 5.42 -3.69
C MET A 325 -11.90 5.92 -4.20
N ALA A 326 -11.73 7.22 -4.25
CA ALA A 326 -10.47 7.86 -4.63
C ALA A 326 -10.01 8.76 -3.47
N PRO A 327 -9.18 8.26 -2.54
CA PRO A 327 -8.71 9.06 -1.43
C PRO A 327 -7.97 10.30 -1.94
N PRO A 328 -8.33 11.51 -1.47
CA PRO A 328 -7.66 12.72 -1.87
C PRO A 328 -6.25 12.78 -1.29
N GLU A 329 -5.41 13.61 -1.90
CA GLU A 329 -4.05 13.85 -1.42
C GLU A 329 -4.05 14.31 0.04
N GLY A 330 -3.28 13.63 0.89
CA GLY A 330 -3.17 13.92 2.32
C GLY A 330 -4.21 13.22 3.20
N ALA A 331 -5.10 12.38 2.68
CA ALA A 331 -5.88 11.46 3.50
C ALA A 331 -4.98 10.37 4.09
N ILE A 332 -5.13 10.08 5.38
CA ILE A 332 -4.23 9.21 6.15
C ILE A 332 -4.85 7.83 6.33
N ALA A 333 -4.15 6.78 5.90
CA ALA A 333 -4.53 5.39 6.14
C ALA A 333 -4.08 4.94 7.58
N PRO A 334 -4.70 3.88 8.18
CA PRO A 334 -5.81 3.11 7.63
C PRO A 334 -7.13 3.89 7.69
N PHE A 335 -7.89 3.83 6.61
CA PHE A 335 -9.21 4.44 6.57
C PHE A 335 -10.15 3.70 7.50
N GLN A 336 -10.88 4.45 8.34
CA GLN A 336 -11.79 3.87 9.31
C GLN A 336 -13.05 3.32 8.63
N GLN A 337 -13.57 4.07 7.65
CA GLN A 337 -14.83 3.69 7.01
C GLN A 337 -14.91 4.22 5.58
N TRP A 338 -15.48 3.42 4.70
CA TRP A 338 -15.95 3.83 3.39
C TRP A 338 -17.45 3.57 3.29
N ILE A 339 -18.23 4.62 3.07
CA ILE A 339 -19.68 4.55 2.92
C ILE A 339 -20.03 5.00 1.51
N HIS A 340 -20.87 4.24 0.79
CA HIS A 340 -21.42 4.71 -0.49
C HIS A 340 -22.88 4.30 -0.66
N THR A 341 -23.57 5.00 -1.56
CA THR A 341 -24.99 4.77 -1.81
C THR A 341 -25.16 3.97 -3.10
N HIS A 342 -26.16 3.07 -3.12
CA HIS A 342 -26.64 2.41 -4.33
C HIS A 342 -28.13 2.79 -4.56
N PRO A 343 -28.57 2.86 -5.81
CA PRO A 343 -30.01 3.02 -6.09
C PRO A 343 -30.77 1.76 -5.65
N ARG A 344 -31.87 1.94 -4.90
CA ARG A 344 -32.76 0.88 -4.39
C ARG A 344 -32.10 -0.05 -3.35
N ASP A 345 -31.75 -1.30 -3.75
CA ASP A 345 -31.23 -2.30 -2.82
C ASP A 345 -29.71 -2.20 -2.66
N PRO A 346 -29.16 -2.37 -1.44
CA PRO A 346 -27.74 -2.42 -1.24
C PRO A 346 -27.19 -3.78 -1.71
N TYR A 347 -26.09 -3.77 -2.44
CA TYR A 347 -25.35 -4.96 -2.87
C TYR A 347 -23.91 -4.60 -3.17
N TRP A 348 -23.00 -5.54 -3.10
CA TRP A 348 -21.60 -5.34 -3.51
C TRP A 348 -21.48 -5.54 -5.03
N SER A 349 -21.35 -4.48 -5.77
CA SER A 349 -21.08 -4.52 -7.21
C SER A 349 -19.71 -5.12 -7.49
N LYS A 350 -19.39 -5.38 -8.74
CA LYS A 350 -18.04 -5.81 -9.12
C LYS A 350 -17.01 -4.72 -8.80
N THR A 351 -17.33 -3.46 -9.10
CA THR A 351 -16.46 -2.31 -8.81
C THR A 351 -16.18 -2.18 -7.31
N ASP A 352 -17.21 -2.37 -6.46
CA ASP A 352 -17.01 -2.33 -5.01
C ASP A 352 -16.09 -3.44 -4.53
N LYS A 353 -16.28 -4.66 -5.04
CA LYS A 353 -15.41 -5.80 -4.71
C LYS A 353 -13.97 -5.59 -5.16
N ASP A 354 -13.77 -5.04 -6.35
CA ASP A 354 -12.44 -4.68 -6.84
C ASP A 354 -11.81 -3.58 -5.95
N THR A 355 -12.61 -2.60 -5.51
CA THR A 355 -12.19 -1.57 -4.54
C THR A 355 -11.81 -2.19 -3.18
N LEU A 356 -12.67 -3.02 -2.59
CA LEU A 356 -12.39 -3.71 -1.33
C LEU A 356 -11.11 -4.55 -1.40
N ALA A 357 -10.87 -5.18 -2.54
CA ALA A 357 -9.65 -5.94 -2.78
C ALA A 357 -8.40 -5.04 -2.78
N CYS A 358 -8.47 -3.88 -3.45
CA CYS A 358 -7.37 -2.91 -3.50
C CYS A 358 -7.05 -2.29 -2.13
N PHE A 359 -8.08 -2.09 -1.29
CA PHE A 359 -7.95 -1.47 0.03
C PHE A 359 -7.84 -2.48 1.18
N ALA A 360 -7.64 -3.76 0.88
CA ALA A 360 -7.43 -4.79 1.91
C ALA A 360 -6.22 -4.44 2.80
N GLY A 361 -6.46 -4.33 4.12
CA GLY A 361 -5.45 -3.86 5.09
C GLY A 361 -5.29 -2.34 5.21
N LEU A 362 -5.91 -1.57 4.32
CA LEU A 362 -5.92 -0.10 4.38
C LEU A 362 -7.28 0.48 4.77
N LEU A 363 -8.34 -0.32 4.74
CA LEU A 363 -9.70 0.06 5.08
C LEU A 363 -10.25 -0.90 6.14
N VAL A 364 -10.84 -0.35 7.21
CA VAL A 364 -11.36 -1.14 8.34
C VAL A 364 -12.79 -1.61 8.09
N GLU A 365 -13.66 -0.72 7.60
CA GLU A 365 -15.08 -1.01 7.40
C GLU A 365 -15.57 -0.42 6.09
N ALA A 366 -16.44 -1.15 5.40
CA ALA A 366 -17.16 -0.65 4.24
C ALA A 366 -18.67 -0.84 4.40
N THR A 367 -19.42 0.15 3.94
CA THR A 367 -20.89 0.20 4.06
C THR A 367 -21.52 0.60 2.74
N VAL A 368 -22.52 -0.15 2.28
CA VAL A 368 -23.34 0.17 1.11
C VAL A 368 -24.76 0.52 1.58
N LEU A 369 -25.21 1.72 1.26
CA LEU A 369 -26.55 2.22 1.63
C LEU A 369 -27.56 1.92 0.52
N GLY A 370 -28.72 1.39 0.88
CA GLY A 370 -29.89 1.21 0.03
C GLY A 370 -31.12 1.90 0.61
N GLU A 371 -32.26 1.76 -0.01
CA GLU A 371 -33.50 2.46 0.35
C GLU A 371 -34.00 2.15 1.78
N SER A 372 -34.04 0.88 2.15
CA SER A 372 -34.63 0.42 3.42
C SER A 372 -33.63 -0.19 4.41
N GLN A 373 -32.45 -0.47 3.95
CA GLN A 373 -31.41 -1.18 4.69
C GLN A 373 -30.02 -0.86 4.12
N TYR A 374 -28.97 -1.27 4.84
CA TYR A 374 -27.61 -1.14 4.38
C TYR A 374 -26.81 -2.41 4.67
N LEU A 375 -25.76 -2.64 3.91
CA LEU A 375 -24.79 -3.72 4.11
C LEU A 375 -23.54 -3.17 4.74
N VAL A 376 -22.96 -3.94 5.67
CA VAL A 376 -21.67 -3.65 6.29
C VAL A 376 -20.77 -4.86 6.15
N THR A 377 -19.52 -4.62 5.82
CA THR A 377 -18.43 -5.60 5.93
C THR A 377 -17.24 -4.96 6.62
N GLN A 378 -16.49 -5.76 7.37
CA GLN A 378 -15.31 -5.30 8.10
C GLN A 378 -14.10 -6.13 7.68
N TYR A 379 -12.94 -5.50 7.64
CA TYR A 379 -11.69 -6.19 7.39
C TYR A 379 -11.23 -6.92 8.64
N TYR A 380 -11.08 -8.24 8.53
CA TYR A 380 -10.53 -9.10 9.58
C TYR A 380 -9.56 -10.06 8.94
N GLU A 381 -8.38 -10.13 9.48
CA GLU A 381 -7.38 -11.07 9.02
C GLU A 381 -7.76 -12.51 9.37
N GLY A 382 -7.67 -13.39 8.38
CA GLY A 382 -7.86 -14.83 8.56
C GLY A 382 -9.31 -15.33 8.59
N THR A 383 -10.30 -14.53 8.21
CA THR A 383 -11.68 -14.99 8.08
C THR A 383 -11.97 -15.52 6.68
N THR A 384 -12.79 -16.56 6.58
CA THR A 384 -13.38 -16.97 5.30
C THR A 384 -14.60 -16.09 5.03
N SER A 385 -14.51 -15.23 4.02
CA SER A 385 -15.59 -14.32 3.64
C SER A 385 -16.51 -14.94 2.58
N SER A 386 -17.78 -14.52 2.61
CA SER A 386 -18.72 -14.76 1.52
C SER A 386 -18.55 -13.80 0.34
N LEU A 387 -17.73 -12.75 0.47
CA LEU A 387 -17.52 -11.74 -0.58
C LEU A 387 -16.67 -12.25 -1.73
N GLY A 388 -15.77 -13.21 -1.48
CA GLY A 388 -14.93 -13.79 -2.53
C GLY A 388 -13.67 -14.47 -2.00
N SER A 389 -12.79 -14.86 -2.93
CA SER A 389 -11.47 -15.43 -2.66
C SER A 389 -10.37 -14.36 -2.72
N GLY A 390 -9.15 -14.71 -2.35
CA GLY A 390 -8.01 -13.80 -2.35
C GLY A 390 -8.17 -12.68 -1.31
N PRO A 391 -7.92 -11.41 -1.67
CA PRO A 391 -8.03 -10.28 -0.74
C PRO A 391 -9.42 -10.12 -0.12
N LEU A 392 -10.45 -10.54 -0.86
CA LEU A 392 -11.83 -10.51 -0.37
C LEU A 392 -12.08 -11.54 0.73
N SER A 393 -11.23 -12.56 0.88
CA SER A 393 -11.35 -13.54 1.96
C SER A 393 -11.10 -12.97 3.35
N ASN A 394 -10.44 -11.81 3.44
CA ASN A 394 -10.16 -11.13 4.70
C ASN A 394 -11.28 -10.16 5.13
N TRP A 395 -12.31 -10.02 4.31
CA TRP A 395 -13.49 -9.25 4.66
C TRP A 395 -14.53 -10.14 5.35
N SER A 396 -15.20 -9.63 6.37
CA SER A 396 -16.26 -10.37 7.05
C SER A 396 -17.37 -10.75 6.09
N SER A 397 -18.18 -11.73 6.46
CA SER A 397 -19.48 -11.92 5.81
C SER A 397 -20.29 -10.63 5.94
N GLU A 398 -20.98 -10.24 4.86
CA GLU A 398 -21.83 -9.06 4.87
C GLU A 398 -22.94 -9.19 5.93
N THR A 399 -23.17 -8.11 6.65
CA THR A 399 -24.27 -7.99 7.60
C THR A 399 -25.27 -7.00 7.07
N THR A 400 -26.52 -7.43 6.88
CA THR A 400 -27.61 -6.56 6.50
C THR A 400 -28.22 -5.93 7.75
N LEU A 401 -28.30 -4.61 7.79
CA LEU A 401 -28.82 -3.85 8.90
C LEU A 401 -29.98 -2.93 8.44
N PRO A 402 -31.12 -2.92 9.14
CA PRO A 402 -32.17 -1.96 8.90
C PRO A 402 -31.76 -0.61 9.47
N TYR A 403 -32.21 0.48 8.85
CA TYR A 403 -32.08 1.80 9.46
C TYR A 403 -32.88 1.84 10.78
N THR A 404 -32.24 2.24 11.86
CA THR A 404 -32.93 2.46 13.13
C THR A 404 -33.90 3.61 12.98
N ARG A 405 -35.19 3.38 13.16
CA ARG A 405 -36.20 4.45 13.31
C ARG A 405 -35.74 5.28 14.50
N GLY A 406 -35.45 6.58 14.27
CA GLY A 406 -34.81 7.49 15.19
C GLY A 406 -35.20 7.25 16.64
N GLY A 407 -34.24 6.73 17.42
CA GLY A 407 -34.35 6.60 18.86
C GLY A 407 -34.25 7.99 19.44
N GLY A 408 -35.41 8.53 19.83
CA GLY A 408 -35.47 9.59 20.80
C GLY A 408 -34.78 9.11 22.07
N LEU A 409 -33.79 9.86 22.53
CA LEU A 409 -33.22 9.73 23.86
C LEU A 409 -34.34 9.67 24.89
N GLN A 410 -34.40 8.56 25.65
CA GLN A 410 -34.95 8.55 27.00
C GLN A 410 -33.82 8.85 27.98
#